data_0757d47d66a89812b875073d04e314dc
#
_entry.id   0757d47d66a89812b875073d04e314dc
#
_cell.length_a   1.000
_cell.length_b   1.000
_cell.length_c   1.000
_cell.angle_alpha   90.00
_cell.angle_beta   90.00
_cell.angle_gamma   90.00
#
_symmetry.space_group_name_H-M   'P 1'
#
loop_
_entity.id
_entity.type
_entity.pdbx_description
1 polymer ?
#
loop_
_entity_poly.entity_id
_entity_poly.type
_entity_poly.pdbx_seq_one_letter_code
_entity_poly.pdbx_strand_id
1 'polypeptide(L)'
;MATNLYFSQKVKSEQNLFEDIVIESLKMYGQDVYYLPRDLVGEDKILGDDVVSSFNSSHVLEMYIENTEGFEGEGDLFTRFGVEIRDEATFVVARKRWEQTVQRYDNEITSTRPSEGDLIYLPLSQSMFQIMHVEHELPFYQLSNLPVYKMRCQLFEYAGEDLDTGVDTIDDIEKKYAYKYVLSLSNVQDSAQASAVVSTGSISSVSITDSGNNYFNPPTVSVVDATGAVSYAHLTLPTTLVV
;
A
#
# COMPACT_ATOMS: atom_id res chain seq x y z
N MET A 1 -20.55 47.59 -18.63
CA MET A 1 -19.54 48.58 -18.22
C MET A 1 -18.61 47.87 -17.24
N ALA A 2 -17.31 47.97 -17.45
CA ALA A 2 -16.35 47.50 -16.42
C ALA A 2 -16.49 48.47 -15.23
N THR A 3 -16.80 47.91 -14.05
CA THR A 3 -16.97 48.67 -12.79
C THR A 3 -15.61 49.10 -12.21
N ASN A 4 -14.53 48.51 -12.69
CA ASN A 4 -13.18 48.85 -12.27
C ASN A 4 -12.33 49.19 -13.50
N LEU A 5 -11.65 50.33 -13.45
CA LEU A 5 -10.79 50.79 -14.53
C LEU A 5 -9.46 50.04 -14.64
N TYR A 6 -9.01 49.43 -13.54
CA TYR A 6 -7.69 48.82 -13.41
C TYR A 6 -7.75 47.28 -13.49
N PHE A 7 -8.86 46.67 -13.13
CA PHE A 7 -9.03 45.23 -13.13
C PHE A 7 -10.24 44.85 -13.99
N SER A 8 -10.00 44.11 -15.02
CA SER A 8 -11.03 43.61 -15.93
C SER A 8 -11.28 42.12 -15.69
N GLN A 9 -12.50 41.77 -15.35
CA GLN A 9 -12.92 40.38 -15.32
C GLN A 9 -12.78 39.79 -16.76
N LYS A 10 -12.19 38.59 -16.88
CA LYS A 10 -11.98 37.86 -18.15
C LYS A 10 -10.71 38.19 -18.95
N VAL A 11 -9.80 38.98 -18.44
CA VAL A 11 -8.47 39.11 -19.02
C VAL A 11 -7.58 37.97 -18.55
N LYS A 12 -7.25 37.06 -19.47
CA LYS A 12 -6.44 35.86 -19.13
C LYS A 12 -5.07 36.19 -18.51
N SER A 13 -4.44 37.28 -18.91
CA SER A 13 -3.15 37.69 -18.35
C SER A 13 -3.25 38.06 -16.88
N GLU A 14 -4.33 38.73 -16.48
CA GLU A 14 -4.58 39.07 -15.07
C GLU A 14 -4.96 37.85 -14.25
N GLN A 15 -5.76 36.94 -14.82
CA GLN A 15 -6.11 35.66 -14.18
C GLN A 15 -4.85 34.81 -13.96
N ASN A 16 -4.00 34.67 -14.99
CA ASN A 16 -2.75 33.92 -14.88
C ASN A 16 -1.79 34.53 -13.86
N LEU A 17 -1.66 35.86 -13.82
CA LEU A 17 -0.85 36.52 -12.81
C LEU A 17 -1.35 36.26 -11.41
N PHE A 18 -2.67 36.31 -11.19
CA PHE A 18 -3.27 36.02 -9.91
C PHE A 18 -3.07 34.56 -9.49
N GLU A 19 -3.26 33.62 -10.42
CA GLU A 19 -3.00 32.20 -10.19
C GLU A 19 -1.53 31.94 -9.81
N ASP A 20 -0.58 32.60 -10.50
CA ASP A 20 0.84 32.48 -10.20
C ASP A 20 1.19 33.05 -8.82
N ILE A 21 0.57 34.16 -8.41
CA ILE A 21 0.73 34.72 -7.04
C ILE A 21 0.17 33.74 -6.00
N VAL A 22 -0.97 33.10 -6.26
CA VAL A 22 -1.55 32.11 -5.36
C VAL A 22 -0.62 30.89 -5.23
N ILE A 23 -0.07 30.40 -6.34
CA ILE A 23 0.90 29.30 -6.32
C ILE A 23 2.12 29.65 -5.47
N GLU A 24 2.70 30.83 -5.68
CA GLU A 24 3.86 31.25 -4.91
C GLU A 24 3.54 31.45 -3.42
N SER A 25 2.34 31.95 -3.08
CA SER A 25 1.91 32.05 -1.69
C SER A 25 1.73 30.68 -1.04
N LEU A 26 1.16 29.70 -1.77
CA LEU A 26 1.03 28.35 -1.27
C LEU A 26 2.38 27.64 -1.09
N LYS A 27 3.36 27.89 -1.97
CA LYS A 27 4.72 27.38 -1.78
C LYS A 27 5.43 27.97 -0.55
N MET A 28 5.12 29.22 -0.18
CA MET A 28 5.72 29.86 1.00
C MET A 28 5.15 29.34 2.32
N TYR A 29 3.86 29.04 2.36
CA TYR A 29 3.15 28.68 3.59
C TYR A 29 2.72 27.21 3.62
N GLY A 30 2.70 26.55 2.48
CA GLY A 30 2.31 25.14 2.35
C GLY A 30 3.45 24.19 2.71
N GLN A 31 3.08 22.94 2.75
CA GLN A 31 3.98 21.81 2.96
C GLN A 31 3.91 20.89 1.75
N ASP A 32 5.02 20.20 1.49
CA ASP A 32 5.06 19.16 0.48
C ASP A 32 4.32 17.93 1.01
N VAL A 33 3.28 17.53 0.31
CA VAL A 33 2.48 16.35 0.62
C VAL A 33 2.43 15.44 -0.60
N TYR A 34 2.19 14.15 -0.37
CA TYR A 34 1.99 13.20 -1.45
C TYR A 34 0.48 13.03 -1.69
N TYR A 35 0.06 13.30 -2.90
CA TYR A 35 -1.28 13.01 -3.38
C TYR A 35 -1.28 11.65 -4.07
N LEU A 36 -2.19 10.78 -3.66
CA LEU A 36 -2.33 9.42 -4.15
C LEU A 36 -3.71 9.28 -4.79
N PRO A 37 -3.78 9.20 -6.13
CA PRO A 37 -5.04 8.95 -6.80
C PRO A 37 -5.52 7.53 -6.54
N ARG A 38 -6.81 7.37 -6.37
CA ARG A 38 -7.47 6.09 -6.16
C ARG A 38 -7.75 5.41 -7.50
N ASP A 39 -7.29 4.16 -7.64
CA ASP A 39 -7.64 3.29 -8.74
C ASP A 39 -8.78 2.36 -8.32
N LEU A 40 -9.87 2.38 -9.10
CA LEU A 40 -11.04 1.55 -8.87
C LEU A 40 -10.82 0.17 -9.52
N VAL A 41 -10.57 -0.84 -8.70
CA VAL A 41 -10.26 -2.20 -9.19
C VAL A 41 -11.52 -3.04 -9.44
N GLY A 42 -12.56 -2.85 -8.65
CA GLY A 42 -13.74 -3.69 -8.68
C GLY A 42 -15.04 -2.98 -8.32
N GLU A 43 -15.31 -1.84 -8.98
CA GLU A 43 -16.53 -1.05 -8.73
C GLU A 43 -17.81 -1.89 -8.95
N ASP A 44 -18.63 -2.01 -7.93
CA ASP A 44 -20.00 -2.53 -8.07
C ASP A 44 -20.86 -1.51 -8.82
N LYS A 45 -21.22 -1.82 -10.05
CA LYS A 45 -22.03 -0.95 -10.92
C LYS A 45 -23.43 -0.62 -10.38
N ILE A 46 -23.90 -1.36 -9.37
CA ILE A 46 -25.23 -1.16 -8.79
C ILE A 46 -25.14 -0.26 -7.55
N LEU A 47 -24.19 -0.51 -6.67
CA LEU A 47 -24.03 0.19 -5.41
C LEU A 47 -22.98 1.30 -5.48
N GLY A 48 -22.10 1.29 -6.49
CA GLY A 48 -21.02 2.26 -6.64
C GLY A 48 -19.92 2.12 -5.59
N ASP A 49 -19.86 0.98 -4.92
CA ASP A 49 -18.86 0.70 -3.91
C ASP A 49 -17.70 -0.11 -4.50
N ASP A 50 -16.49 0.21 -4.11
CA ASP A 50 -15.28 -0.52 -4.47
C ASP A 50 -14.66 -1.12 -3.21
N VAL A 51 -14.81 -2.43 -3.08
CA VAL A 51 -14.37 -3.17 -1.89
C VAL A 51 -12.85 -3.21 -1.76
N VAL A 52 -12.13 -3.10 -2.88
CA VAL A 52 -10.65 -3.14 -2.89
C VAL A 52 -10.14 -2.00 -3.76
N SER A 53 -9.80 -0.89 -3.13
CA SER A 53 -9.13 0.22 -3.79
C SER A 53 -7.63 -0.06 -3.88
N SER A 54 -6.98 0.37 -4.96
CA SER A 54 -5.53 0.37 -5.07
C SER A 54 -5.01 1.79 -5.31
N PHE A 55 -3.77 2.03 -4.86
CA PHE A 55 -3.09 3.30 -5.01
C PHE A 55 -1.70 3.03 -5.60
N ASN A 56 -1.59 3.19 -6.93
CA ASN A 56 -0.42 2.76 -7.70
C ASN A 56 0.51 3.92 -8.07
N SER A 57 0.16 5.14 -7.72
CA SER A 57 0.97 6.31 -8.05
C SER A 57 0.97 7.35 -6.93
N SER A 58 2.02 8.17 -6.89
CA SER A 58 2.14 9.26 -5.93
C SER A 58 2.64 10.53 -6.62
N HIS A 59 2.08 11.67 -6.27
CA HIS A 59 2.45 12.98 -6.79
C HIS A 59 2.76 13.94 -5.66
N VAL A 60 3.93 14.57 -5.70
CA VAL A 60 4.30 15.58 -4.70
C VAL A 60 3.69 16.92 -5.09
N LEU A 61 2.89 17.47 -4.17
CA LEU A 61 2.20 18.75 -4.31
C LEU A 61 2.41 19.61 -3.07
N GLU A 62 2.56 20.91 -3.28
CA GLU A 62 2.55 21.87 -2.19
C GLU A 62 1.09 22.17 -1.79
N MET A 63 0.71 21.84 -0.58
CA MET A 63 -0.63 22.10 -0.03
C MET A 63 -0.55 22.89 1.27
N TYR A 64 -1.52 23.77 1.46
CA TYR A 64 -1.70 24.52 2.70
C TYR A 64 -2.80 23.87 3.55
N ILE A 65 -2.55 23.74 4.84
CA ILE A 65 -3.53 23.24 5.81
C ILE A 65 -4.26 24.44 6.37
N GLU A 66 -5.55 24.60 6.04
CA GLU A 66 -6.36 25.73 6.47
C GLU A 66 -6.90 25.55 7.89
N ASN A 67 -7.33 24.34 8.23
CA ASN A 67 -7.87 24.01 9.54
C ASN A 67 -7.14 22.83 10.14
N THR A 68 -6.63 23.03 11.35
CA THR A 68 -5.97 22.02 12.16
C THR A 68 -6.81 21.60 13.36
N GLU A 69 -8.07 22.10 13.47
CA GLU A 69 -9.01 21.69 14.51
C GLU A 69 -9.34 20.20 14.28
N GLY A 70 -9.03 19.36 15.24
CA GLY A 70 -9.14 17.91 15.14
C GLY A 70 -7.85 17.20 14.74
N PHE A 71 -6.82 17.90 14.26
CA PHE A 71 -5.52 17.31 13.97
C PHE A 71 -4.80 16.82 15.24
N GLU A 72 -5.12 17.41 16.39
CA GLU A 72 -4.62 17.02 17.72
C GLU A 72 -5.57 16.06 18.47
N GLY A 73 -6.58 15.49 17.81
CA GLY A 73 -7.49 14.52 18.41
C GLY A 73 -8.64 15.12 19.26
N GLU A 74 -8.96 16.39 19.09
CA GLU A 74 -10.07 17.05 19.80
C GLU A 74 -11.39 17.09 19.03
N GLY A 75 -11.50 16.38 17.90
CA GLY A 75 -12.71 16.29 17.10
C GLY A 75 -13.74 15.34 17.68
N ASP A 76 -14.52 15.76 18.67
CA ASP A 76 -15.64 14.97 19.21
C ASP A 76 -16.88 15.11 18.31
N LEU A 77 -17.24 14.05 17.59
CA LEU A 77 -18.51 13.94 16.90
C LEU A 77 -19.49 13.07 17.69
N PHE A 78 -20.52 13.72 18.21
CA PHE A 78 -21.65 13.00 18.83
C PHE A 78 -22.55 12.41 17.73
N THR A 79 -22.41 11.12 17.48
CA THR A 79 -23.36 10.40 16.61
C THR A 79 -24.50 9.81 17.41
N ARG A 80 -25.59 9.42 16.75
CA ARG A 80 -26.72 8.71 17.41
C ARG A 80 -26.32 7.38 18.04
N PHE A 81 -25.15 6.86 17.71
CA PHE A 81 -24.63 5.56 18.13
C PHE A 81 -23.45 5.65 19.10
N GLY A 82 -22.99 6.85 19.45
CA GLY A 82 -21.88 7.06 20.37
C GLY A 82 -21.02 8.26 20.01
N VAL A 83 -19.89 8.38 20.70
CA VAL A 83 -18.86 9.39 20.42
C VAL A 83 -17.85 8.73 19.46
N GLU A 84 -17.65 9.34 18.32
CA GLU A 84 -16.61 8.96 17.35
C GLU A 84 -15.63 10.12 17.25
N ILE A 85 -14.36 9.85 17.52
CA ILE A 85 -13.29 10.84 17.36
C ILE A 85 -12.80 10.69 15.92
N ARG A 86 -12.94 11.75 15.14
CA ARG A 86 -12.47 11.80 13.76
C ARG A 86 -11.56 13.01 13.59
N ASP A 87 -10.33 12.72 13.22
CA ASP A 87 -9.38 13.77 12.88
C ASP A 87 -9.68 14.28 11.47
N GLU A 88 -10.12 15.53 11.38
CA GLU A 88 -10.40 16.19 10.12
C GLU A 88 -9.37 17.28 9.83
N ALA A 89 -8.95 17.36 8.57
CA ALA A 89 -8.06 18.39 8.09
C ALA A 89 -8.57 18.96 6.77
N THR A 90 -8.42 20.26 6.57
CA THR A 90 -8.77 20.92 5.31
C THR A 90 -7.49 21.31 4.59
N PHE A 91 -7.26 20.68 3.43
CA PHE A 91 -6.13 20.98 2.56
C PHE A 91 -6.56 21.92 1.43
N VAL A 92 -5.69 22.85 1.10
CA VAL A 92 -5.89 23.79 0.00
C VAL A 92 -4.76 23.62 -1.01
N VAL A 93 -5.11 23.40 -2.26
CA VAL A 93 -4.16 23.26 -3.37
C VAL A 93 -4.49 24.21 -4.50
N ALA A 94 -3.46 24.78 -5.16
CA ALA A 94 -3.66 25.60 -6.34
C ALA A 94 -4.10 24.75 -7.53
N ARG A 95 -5.22 25.14 -8.16
CA ARG A 95 -5.79 24.45 -9.31
C ARG A 95 -4.76 24.28 -10.44
N LYS A 96 -4.12 25.35 -10.85
CA LYS A 96 -3.12 25.33 -11.93
C LYS A 96 -1.92 24.44 -11.59
N ARG A 97 -1.51 24.40 -10.32
CA ARG A 97 -0.41 23.54 -9.86
C ARG A 97 -0.79 22.06 -9.91
N TRP A 98 -2.01 21.74 -9.48
CA TRP A 98 -2.55 20.39 -9.58
C TRP A 98 -2.62 19.92 -11.05
N GLU A 99 -3.16 20.73 -11.96
CA GLU A 99 -3.20 20.43 -13.39
C GLU A 99 -1.79 20.22 -13.99
N GLN A 100 -0.80 20.99 -13.55
CA GLN A 100 0.57 20.86 -14.05
C GLN A 100 1.30 19.61 -13.55
N THR A 101 1.06 19.20 -12.32
CA THR A 101 1.79 18.11 -11.68
C THR A 101 1.09 16.78 -11.86
N VAL A 102 -0.18 16.69 -11.54
CA VAL A 102 -0.94 15.44 -11.57
C VAL A 102 -1.38 15.11 -12.99
N GLN A 103 -2.15 15.99 -13.61
CA GLN A 103 -2.74 15.73 -14.92
C GLN A 103 -1.71 15.64 -16.07
N ARG A 104 -0.57 16.31 -15.93
CA ARG A 104 0.46 16.33 -16.97
C ARG A 104 1.35 15.10 -16.98
N TYR A 105 1.62 14.53 -15.82
CA TYR A 105 2.57 13.42 -15.66
C TYR A 105 1.90 12.05 -15.65
N ASP A 106 0.64 12.00 -15.27
CA ASP A 106 -0.13 10.78 -15.23
C ASP A 106 -1.22 10.79 -16.32
N ASN A 107 -0.97 10.09 -17.42
CA ASN A 107 -1.94 9.98 -18.50
C ASN A 107 -3.14 9.08 -18.15
N GLU A 108 -3.09 8.37 -17.03
CA GLU A 108 -4.15 7.50 -16.54
C GLU A 108 -5.19 8.29 -15.74
N ILE A 109 -4.78 9.43 -15.14
CA ILE A 109 -5.71 10.31 -14.44
C ILE A 109 -6.56 11.09 -15.42
N THR A 110 -7.80 10.68 -15.56
CA THR A 110 -8.79 11.35 -16.42
C THR A 110 -9.50 12.51 -15.72
N SER A 111 -9.40 12.61 -14.40
CA SER A 111 -10.05 13.66 -13.63
C SER A 111 -9.37 15.01 -13.81
N THR A 112 -10.18 16.05 -13.98
CA THR A 112 -9.69 17.45 -14.08
C THR A 112 -9.53 18.12 -12.72
N ARG A 113 -9.88 17.44 -11.64
CA ARG A 113 -9.83 17.90 -10.26
C ARG A 113 -9.50 16.73 -9.32
N PRO A 114 -9.07 16.98 -8.09
CA PRO A 114 -8.97 15.93 -7.08
C PRO A 114 -10.32 15.24 -6.90
N SER A 115 -10.31 13.93 -6.70
CA SER A 115 -11.53 13.13 -6.55
C SER A 115 -11.77 12.79 -5.07
N GLU A 116 -13.04 12.62 -4.72
CA GLU A 116 -13.41 12.08 -3.42
C GLU A 116 -12.97 10.60 -3.34
N GLY A 117 -12.33 10.25 -2.24
CA GLY A 117 -11.74 8.90 -2.04
C GLY A 117 -10.24 8.82 -2.28
N ASP A 118 -9.62 9.82 -2.91
CA ASP A 118 -8.17 9.90 -3.04
C ASP A 118 -7.50 10.12 -1.69
N LEU A 119 -6.23 9.76 -1.58
CA LEU A 119 -5.48 9.90 -0.33
C LEU A 119 -4.45 11.04 -0.41
N ILE A 120 -4.19 11.63 0.74
CA ILE A 120 -3.14 12.61 0.97
C ILE A 120 -2.26 12.11 2.10
N TYR A 121 -0.97 11.89 1.83
CA TYR A 121 0.00 11.55 2.85
C TYR A 121 0.79 12.78 3.26
N LEU A 122 0.78 13.09 4.57
CA LEU A 122 1.50 14.18 5.17
C LEU A 122 2.79 13.67 5.82
N PRO A 123 3.97 13.96 5.25
CA PRO A 123 5.24 13.43 5.78
C PRO A 123 5.58 13.93 7.18
N LEU A 124 5.11 15.15 7.53
CA LEU A 124 5.40 15.77 8.82
C LEU A 124 4.85 14.98 10.00
N SER A 125 3.60 14.53 9.90
CA SER A 125 2.93 13.73 10.93
C SER A 125 2.96 12.22 10.63
N GLN A 126 3.44 11.82 9.45
CA GLN A 126 3.37 10.45 8.95
C GLN A 126 1.93 9.90 8.96
N SER A 127 0.98 10.76 8.69
CA SER A 127 -0.44 10.46 8.71
C SER A 127 -1.00 10.49 7.29
N MET A 128 -1.99 9.64 7.04
CA MET A 128 -2.68 9.53 5.78
C MET A 128 -4.11 10.03 5.96
N PHE A 129 -4.57 10.84 5.02
CA PHE A 129 -5.90 11.44 5.04
C PHE A 129 -6.66 11.06 3.77
N GLN A 130 -7.91 10.70 3.91
CA GLN A 130 -8.80 10.45 2.78
C GLN A 130 -9.61 11.70 2.46
N ILE A 131 -9.70 12.05 1.18
CA ILE A 131 -10.52 13.15 0.71
C ILE A 131 -11.98 12.74 0.76
N MET A 132 -12.75 13.42 1.63
CA MET A 132 -14.18 13.19 1.78
C MET A 132 -15.01 14.09 0.88
N HIS A 133 -14.55 15.32 0.67
CA HIS A 133 -15.25 16.30 -0.16
C HIS A 133 -14.29 17.31 -0.76
N VAL A 134 -14.49 17.59 -2.04
CA VAL A 134 -13.74 18.62 -2.77
C VAL A 134 -14.65 19.80 -3.06
N GLU A 135 -14.41 20.93 -2.41
CA GLU A 135 -15.13 22.15 -2.63
C GLU A 135 -14.63 22.84 -3.90
N HIS A 136 -15.44 22.83 -4.93
CA HIS A 136 -15.15 23.41 -6.24
C HIS A 136 -16.06 24.59 -6.60
N GLU A 137 -17.04 24.91 -5.74
CA GLU A 137 -18.00 26.01 -5.92
C GLU A 137 -17.93 26.96 -4.73
N LEU A 138 -16.94 27.85 -4.74
CA LEU A 138 -16.93 28.94 -3.77
C LEU A 138 -17.88 30.06 -4.25
N PRO A 139 -18.66 30.67 -3.37
CA PRO A 139 -19.59 31.73 -3.74
C PRO A 139 -18.89 33.00 -4.25
N PHE A 140 -17.59 33.10 -4.10
CA PHE A 140 -16.80 34.24 -4.51
C PHE A 140 -15.63 33.82 -5.41
N TYR A 141 -15.81 34.05 -6.70
CA TYR A 141 -14.78 33.82 -7.73
C TYR A 141 -13.94 35.08 -7.93
N GLN A 142 -12.65 35.01 -7.62
CA GLN A 142 -11.71 36.08 -7.91
C GLN A 142 -11.43 36.13 -9.40
N LEU A 143 -11.58 37.30 -10.00
CA LEU A 143 -11.42 37.51 -11.44
C LEU A 143 -12.22 36.51 -12.32
N SER A 144 -13.37 36.06 -11.82
CA SER A 144 -14.22 35.06 -12.48
C SER A 144 -13.57 33.67 -12.68
N ASN A 145 -12.57 33.34 -11.90
CA ASN A 145 -11.92 32.04 -11.88
C ASN A 145 -11.76 31.53 -10.46
N LEU A 146 -11.76 30.19 -10.31
CA LEU A 146 -11.46 29.53 -9.04
C LEU A 146 -9.99 29.14 -9.02
N PRO A 147 -9.16 29.81 -8.19
CA PRO A 147 -7.72 29.57 -8.21
C PRO A 147 -7.27 28.38 -7.39
N VAL A 148 -8.10 27.93 -6.44
CA VAL A 148 -7.75 26.85 -5.48
C VAL A 148 -8.88 25.83 -5.34
N TYR A 149 -8.52 24.61 -5.02
CA TYR A 149 -9.43 23.58 -4.51
C TYR A 149 -9.25 23.46 -3.00
N LYS A 150 -10.36 23.38 -2.27
CA LYS A 150 -10.37 23.05 -0.85
C LYS A 150 -10.86 21.63 -0.69
N MET A 151 -10.08 20.82 -0.01
CA MET A 151 -10.35 19.41 0.21
C MET A 151 -10.55 19.18 1.70
N ARG A 152 -11.75 18.74 2.08
CA ARG A 152 -12.00 18.25 3.43
C ARG A 152 -11.59 16.79 3.49
N CYS A 153 -10.67 16.50 4.36
CA CYS A 153 -10.06 15.20 4.51
C CYS A 153 -10.27 14.69 5.92
N GLN A 154 -10.37 13.38 6.03
CA GLN A 154 -10.48 12.66 7.29
C GLN A 154 -9.29 11.73 7.43
N LEU A 155 -8.85 11.47 8.66
CA LEU A 155 -7.79 10.51 8.92
C LEU A 155 -8.18 9.15 8.32
N PHE A 156 -7.28 8.61 7.52
CA PHE A 156 -7.48 7.33 6.86
C PHE A 156 -7.10 6.18 7.78
N GLU A 157 -7.99 5.22 7.93
CA GLU A 157 -7.73 3.96 8.61
C GLU A 157 -7.52 2.87 7.58
N TYR A 158 -6.32 2.30 7.56
CA TYR A 158 -5.98 1.23 6.63
C TYR A 158 -6.84 -0.02 6.87
N ALA A 159 -7.55 -0.46 5.86
CA ALA A 159 -8.48 -1.60 5.92
C ALA A 159 -8.07 -2.78 5.00
N GLY A 160 -6.93 -2.69 4.35
CA GLY A 160 -6.40 -3.74 3.48
C GLY A 160 -6.34 -3.34 2.00
N GLU A 161 -6.33 -2.04 1.73
CA GLU A 161 -6.09 -1.48 0.40
C GLU A 161 -4.67 -1.79 -0.06
N ASP A 162 -4.48 -1.86 -1.38
CA ASP A 162 -3.19 -2.11 -2.00
C ASP A 162 -2.44 -0.77 -2.20
N LEU A 163 -1.27 -0.64 -1.58
CA LEU A 163 -0.44 0.55 -1.61
C LEU A 163 0.89 0.23 -2.30
N ASP A 164 0.99 0.47 -3.60
CA ASP A 164 2.22 0.31 -4.40
C ASP A 164 2.57 1.65 -5.08
N THR A 165 2.86 2.64 -4.25
CA THR A 165 3.07 4.03 -4.68
C THR A 165 4.50 4.31 -5.14
N GLY A 166 5.43 3.38 -4.90
CA GLY A 166 6.86 3.54 -5.13
C GLY A 166 7.57 4.43 -4.12
N VAL A 167 6.89 4.79 -3.01
CA VAL A 167 7.46 5.56 -1.90
C VAL A 167 7.52 4.65 -0.67
N ASP A 168 8.73 4.22 -0.30
CA ASP A 168 8.95 3.25 0.79
C ASP A 168 8.20 3.59 2.10
N THR A 169 8.10 4.87 2.44
CA THR A 169 7.44 5.32 3.67
C THR A 169 5.92 5.15 3.66
N ILE A 170 5.31 5.15 2.48
CA ILE A 170 3.87 4.94 2.29
C ILE A 170 3.60 3.44 2.17
N ASP A 171 4.39 2.74 1.35
CA ASP A 171 4.25 1.31 1.11
C ASP A 171 4.55 0.47 2.37
N ASP A 172 5.39 1.00 3.28
CA ASP A 172 5.65 0.36 4.59
C ASP A 172 4.45 0.42 5.56
N ILE A 173 3.45 1.30 5.31
CA ILE A 173 2.22 1.34 6.11
C ILE A 173 1.45 0.03 5.98
N GLU A 174 1.35 -0.49 4.76
CA GLU A 174 0.75 -1.81 4.50
C GLU A 174 1.46 -2.90 5.29
N LYS A 175 2.81 -2.94 5.26
CA LYS A 175 3.61 -3.92 5.98
C LYS A 175 3.49 -3.79 7.50
N LYS A 176 3.33 -2.57 8.02
CA LYS A 176 3.19 -2.29 9.44
C LYS A 176 1.91 -2.89 10.02
N TYR A 177 0.82 -2.89 9.24
CA TYR A 177 -0.47 -3.43 9.65
C TYR A 177 -0.73 -4.85 9.16
N ALA A 178 0.09 -5.35 8.22
CA ALA A 178 0.00 -6.73 7.75
C ALA A 178 0.70 -7.70 8.70
N TYR A 179 -0.05 -8.63 9.29
CA TYR A 179 0.51 -9.72 10.08
C TYR A 179 0.93 -10.85 9.14
N LYS A 180 2.24 -11.04 8.97
CA LYS A 180 2.79 -12.17 8.23
C LYS A 180 3.16 -13.28 9.20
N TYR A 181 2.40 -14.37 9.19
CA TYR A 181 2.80 -15.59 9.87
C TYR A 181 3.68 -16.41 8.94
N VAL A 182 4.94 -16.58 9.32
CA VAL A 182 5.86 -17.48 8.62
C VAL A 182 5.88 -18.80 9.34
N LEU A 183 5.27 -19.83 8.77
CA LEU A 183 5.39 -21.19 9.25
C LEU A 183 6.65 -21.82 8.65
N SER A 184 7.69 -21.97 9.46
CA SER A 184 8.90 -22.71 9.07
C SER A 184 8.65 -24.19 9.32
N LEU A 185 8.43 -24.94 8.27
CA LEU A 185 8.38 -26.40 8.33
C LEU A 185 9.83 -26.90 8.24
N SER A 186 10.38 -27.34 9.35
CA SER A 186 11.64 -28.08 9.37
C SER A 186 11.33 -29.58 9.43
N ASN A 187 11.73 -30.30 8.41
CA ASN A 187 11.67 -31.75 8.45
C ASN A 187 12.91 -32.23 9.22
N VAL A 188 12.69 -32.76 10.44
CA VAL A 188 13.72 -33.46 11.19
C VAL A 188 13.71 -34.90 10.64
N GLN A 189 14.59 -35.12 9.69
CA GLN A 189 14.80 -36.44 9.08
C GLN A 189 15.84 -37.20 9.92
N ASP A 190 15.42 -38.25 10.59
CA ASP A 190 16.33 -39.16 11.27
C ASP A 190 16.81 -40.21 10.27
N SER A 191 18.15 -40.33 10.14
CA SER A 191 18.76 -41.29 9.23
C SER A 191 18.61 -42.71 9.70
N ALA A 192 18.17 -43.61 8.86
CA ALA A 192 18.16 -45.03 9.15
C ALA A 192 19.59 -45.56 9.36
N GLN A 193 19.75 -46.42 10.33
CA GLN A 193 20.99 -47.10 10.61
C GLN A 193 20.80 -48.61 10.53
N ALA A 194 21.70 -49.28 9.83
CA ALA A 194 21.68 -50.71 9.68
C ALA A 194 23.11 -51.29 9.87
N SER A 195 23.20 -52.45 10.40
CA SER A 195 24.46 -53.21 10.50
C SER A 195 24.40 -54.46 9.65
N ALA A 196 25.45 -54.68 8.88
CA ALA A 196 25.59 -55.88 8.06
C ALA A 196 26.46 -56.94 8.75
N VAL A 197 26.05 -58.17 8.73
CA VAL A 197 26.82 -59.31 9.16
C VAL A 197 27.44 -59.99 7.95
N VAL A 198 28.75 -60.05 7.90
CA VAL A 198 29.49 -60.65 6.79
C VAL A 198 30.01 -62.05 7.25
N SER A 199 29.73 -63.04 6.48
CA SER A 199 30.25 -64.42 6.67
C SER A 199 30.87 -64.90 5.36
N THR A 200 32.12 -65.39 5.43
CA THR A 200 32.87 -65.93 4.27
C THR A 200 32.97 -65.00 3.06
N GLY A 201 33.08 -63.68 3.29
CA GLY A 201 33.24 -62.69 2.24
C GLY A 201 31.90 -62.28 1.54
N SER A 202 30.75 -62.70 2.04
CA SER A 202 29.44 -62.28 1.57
C SER A 202 28.56 -61.79 2.71
N ILE A 203 27.67 -60.84 2.41
CA ILE A 203 26.69 -60.37 3.42
C ILE A 203 25.68 -61.46 3.68
N SER A 204 25.65 -61.98 4.94
CA SER A 204 24.72 -63.06 5.33
C SER A 204 23.39 -62.47 5.86
N SER A 205 23.42 -61.39 6.54
CA SER A 205 22.23 -60.68 7.00
C SER A 205 22.47 -59.18 7.21
N VAL A 206 21.44 -58.40 7.11
CA VAL A 206 21.40 -56.98 7.45
C VAL A 206 20.36 -56.79 8.53
N SER A 207 20.76 -56.28 9.69
CA SER A 207 19.83 -55.89 10.74
C SER A 207 19.69 -54.39 10.83
N ILE A 208 18.48 -53.90 10.78
CA ILE A 208 18.15 -52.49 10.94
C ILE A 208 18.19 -52.18 12.44
N THR A 209 19.08 -51.32 12.87
CA THR A 209 19.21 -50.85 14.25
C THR A 209 18.28 -49.66 14.54
N ASP A 210 18.06 -48.82 13.55
CA ASP A 210 17.14 -47.70 13.58
C ASP A 210 16.48 -47.56 12.21
N SER A 211 15.14 -47.50 12.16
CA SER A 211 14.43 -47.32 10.91
C SER A 211 14.44 -45.88 10.38
N GLY A 212 14.81 -44.91 11.24
CA GLY A 212 14.65 -43.50 10.95
C GLY A 212 13.19 -43.08 10.81
N ASN A 213 12.96 -41.79 10.63
CA ASN A 213 11.63 -41.22 10.51
C ASN A 213 11.56 -40.15 9.40
N ASN A 214 10.33 -39.88 8.93
CA ASN A 214 10.02 -38.76 8.03
C ASN A 214 10.70 -38.80 6.65
N TYR A 215 10.85 -39.98 6.06
CA TYR A 215 11.34 -40.09 4.70
C TYR A 215 10.25 -39.68 3.69
N PHE A 216 10.56 -38.71 2.83
CA PHE A 216 9.69 -38.33 1.71
C PHE A 216 9.75 -39.35 0.57
N ASN A 217 10.94 -39.91 0.33
CA ASN A 217 11.16 -41.00 -0.62
C ASN A 217 11.82 -42.19 0.09
N PRO A 218 11.59 -43.43 -0.35
CA PRO A 218 12.29 -44.55 0.24
C PRO A 218 13.81 -44.39 0.12
N PRO A 219 14.56 -44.63 1.21
CA PRO A 219 16.01 -44.41 1.21
C PRO A 219 16.67 -45.44 0.30
N THR A 220 17.64 -44.96 -0.48
CA THR A 220 18.53 -45.82 -1.30
C THR A 220 19.67 -46.34 -0.45
N VAL A 221 19.80 -47.63 -0.40
CA VAL A 221 20.90 -48.29 0.35
C VAL A 221 22.00 -48.67 -0.67
N SER A 222 23.22 -48.17 -0.43
CA SER A 222 24.40 -48.57 -1.16
C SER A 222 25.36 -49.32 -0.24
N VAL A 223 25.80 -50.45 -0.65
CA VAL A 223 26.84 -51.22 0.07
C VAL A 223 28.17 -51.04 -0.65
N VAL A 224 29.13 -50.46 0.08
CA VAL A 224 30.48 -50.21 -0.47
C VAL A 224 31.44 -51.13 0.27
N ASP A 225 32.11 -51.97 -0.47
CA ASP A 225 33.21 -52.82 0.03
C ASP A 225 34.50 -51.98 0.17
N ALA A 226 35.42 -52.41 1.04
CA ALA A 226 36.74 -51.78 1.21
C ALA A 226 37.57 -51.76 -0.05
N THR A 227 37.26 -52.56 -1.05
CA THR A 227 37.87 -52.58 -2.38
C THR A 227 37.16 -51.73 -3.43
N GLY A 228 36.09 -51.00 -3.03
CA GLY A 228 35.35 -50.08 -3.92
C GLY A 228 34.32 -50.74 -4.85
N ALA A 229 34.04 -52.03 -4.70
CA ALA A 229 32.99 -52.71 -5.45
C ALA A 229 31.60 -52.32 -4.86
N VAL A 230 30.74 -51.78 -5.71
CA VAL A 230 29.36 -51.37 -5.33
C VAL A 230 28.38 -52.49 -5.68
N SER A 231 27.72 -53.05 -4.68
CA SER A 231 26.62 -53.95 -4.89
C SER A 231 25.30 -53.24 -4.63
N TYR A 232 24.44 -53.11 -5.63
CA TYR A 232 23.11 -52.51 -5.45
C TYR A 232 22.11 -53.58 -5.00
N ALA A 233 21.54 -53.39 -3.83
CA ALA A 233 20.35 -54.15 -3.40
C ALA A 233 19.21 -53.16 -3.15
N HIS A 234 18.06 -53.38 -3.81
CA HIS A 234 16.82 -52.69 -3.50
C HIS A 234 16.21 -53.31 -2.24
N LEU A 235 16.37 -52.61 -1.12
CA LEU A 235 15.61 -52.94 0.08
C LEU A 235 14.35 -52.10 0.10
N THR A 236 13.18 -52.71 -0.10
CA THR A 236 11.91 -52.09 0.17
C THR A 236 11.64 -52.14 1.67
N LEU A 237 11.80 -51.03 2.34
CA LEU A 237 11.34 -50.88 3.73
C LEU A 237 9.82 -50.73 3.75
N PRO A 238 9.09 -51.43 4.66
CA PRO A 238 7.65 -51.24 4.79
C PRO A 238 7.37 -49.81 5.28
N THR A 239 6.80 -48.99 4.42
CA THR A 239 6.22 -47.71 4.80
C THR A 239 4.91 -47.92 5.52
N THR A 240 4.91 -47.95 6.83
CA THR A 240 3.67 -47.78 7.59
C THR A 240 3.36 -46.30 7.63
N LEU A 241 2.37 -45.87 6.85
CA LEU A 241 1.67 -44.62 7.03
C LEU A 241 0.94 -44.71 8.38
N VAL A 242 1.41 -43.94 9.37
CA VAL A 242 0.60 -43.65 10.56
C VAL A 242 -0.13 -42.31 10.24
N VAL A 243 -1.45 -42.40 10.14
CA VAL A 243 -2.40 -41.26 10.01
C VAL A 243 -2.47 -40.56 11.35
#